data_ba6180a96c9af43a2de0d8190cd01967
#
_entry.id   ba6180a96c9af43a2de0d8190cd01967
#
_cell.length_a   1.000
_cell.length_b   1.000
_cell.length_c   1.000
_cell.angle_alpha   90.00
_cell.angle_beta   90.00
_cell.angle_gamma   90.00
#
_symmetry.space_group_name_H-M   'P 1'
#
loop_
_entity.id
_entity.type
_entity.pdbx_description
1 polymer ?
#
loop_
_entity_poly.entity_id
_entity_poly.type
_entity_poly.pdbx_seq_one_letter_code
_entity_poly.pdbx_strand_id
1 'polypeptide(L)'
;MSDNTLYVSMEFDAKQMIRILGNDLYDSPLAMLRENVQNAYDAILERKQVDSDFSPIIKVEISDTQIIIEDNGIGMNDDILTNNYWKAGNSGKNNPQAIAAGVVGHFGIGALANFGVCTKLEIQTHRFGEEKSFTSIALRDKLNVKESIPIVTHPANEFPIGTPGSN
;
A
#
# COMPACT_ATOMS: atom_id res chain seq x y z
N MET A 1 -44.57 2.46 -20.30
CA MET A 1 -44.36 2.10 -18.89
C MET A 1 -43.10 2.82 -18.45
N SER A 2 -43.21 3.84 -17.60
CA SER A 2 -42.06 4.57 -17.07
C SER A 2 -41.33 3.63 -16.10
N ASP A 3 -40.08 3.36 -16.40
CA ASP A 3 -39.19 2.61 -15.53
C ASP A 3 -38.98 3.44 -14.24
N ASN A 4 -39.56 2.98 -13.14
CA ASN A 4 -39.51 3.69 -11.86
C ASN A 4 -38.38 3.14 -10.98
N THR A 5 -37.17 2.97 -11.58
CA THR A 5 -35.99 2.47 -10.90
C THR A 5 -35.29 3.61 -10.20
N LEU A 6 -35.19 3.54 -8.87
CA LEU A 6 -34.40 4.42 -8.02
C LEU A 6 -32.99 3.84 -7.88
N TYR A 7 -31.96 4.64 -8.25
CA TYR A 7 -30.55 4.29 -8.07
C TYR A 7 -30.02 4.97 -6.80
N VAL A 8 -29.45 4.21 -5.89
CA VAL A 8 -28.83 4.71 -4.66
C VAL A 8 -27.33 4.43 -4.73
N SER A 9 -26.53 5.47 -4.55
CA SER A 9 -25.07 5.33 -4.39
C SER A 9 -24.74 4.92 -2.97
N MET A 10 -23.85 3.94 -2.82
CA MET A 10 -23.32 3.57 -1.50
C MET A 10 -22.13 4.49 -1.20
N GLU A 11 -22.25 5.30 -0.15
CA GLU A 11 -21.17 6.17 0.34
C GLU A 11 -20.55 5.55 1.58
N PHE A 12 -19.22 5.57 1.66
CA PHE A 12 -18.47 5.05 2.81
C PHE A 12 -17.79 6.19 3.55
N ASP A 13 -17.98 6.23 4.87
CA ASP A 13 -17.20 7.09 5.76
C ASP A 13 -15.85 6.42 6.06
N ALA A 14 -14.75 7.02 5.59
CA ALA A 14 -13.40 6.50 5.76
C ALA A 14 -13.03 6.34 7.25
N LYS A 15 -13.46 7.27 8.13
CA LYS A 15 -13.21 7.18 9.58
C LYS A 15 -13.94 6.00 10.21
N GLN A 16 -15.18 5.77 9.78
CA GLN A 16 -15.97 4.62 10.24
C GLN A 16 -15.35 3.31 9.77
N MET A 17 -14.91 3.24 8.52
CA MET A 17 -14.19 2.07 7.98
C MET A 17 -12.91 1.79 8.74
N ILE A 18 -12.07 2.81 8.99
CA ILE A 18 -10.83 2.67 9.77
C ILE A 18 -11.14 2.14 11.19
N ARG A 19 -12.21 2.62 11.82
CA ARG A 19 -12.62 2.13 13.13
C ARG A 19 -13.04 0.66 13.12
N ILE A 20 -13.81 0.25 12.11
CA ILE A 20 -14.23 -1.14 11.93
C ILE A 20 -13.01 -2.03 11.64
N LEU A 21 -12.14 -1.61 10.72
CA LEU A 21 -10.93 -2.34 10.37
C LEU A 21 -9.97 -2.47 11.54
N GLY A 22 -9.77 -1.38 12.31
CA GLY A 22 -8.86 -1.37 13.45
C GLY A 22 -9.38 -2.15 14.67
N ASN A 23 -10.69 -2.20 14.88
CA ASN A 23 -11.27 -2.84 16.06
C ASN A 23 -11.73 -4.28 15.81
N ASP A 24 -12.20 -4.59 14.60
CA ASP A 24 -12.92 -5.84 14.33
C ASP A 24 -12.15 -6.81 13.40
N LEU A 25 -11.29 -6.28 12.52
CA LEU A 25 -10.52 -7.12 11.58
C LEU A 25 -9.04 -7.31 11.98
N TYR A 26 -8.48 -6.33 12.70
CA TYR A 26 -7.09 -6.39 13.13
C TYR A 26 -7.01 -6.37 14.65
N ASP A 27 -7.23 -7.52 15.26
CA ASP A 27 -7.20 -7.72 16.72
C ASP A 27 -5.86 -7.37 17.38
N SER A 28 -4.83 -7.08 16.58
CA SER A 28 -3.52 -6.73 17.12
C SER A 28 -2.63 -5.96 16.13
N PRO A 29 -1.67 -5.16 16.64
CA PRO A 29 -0.60 -4.55 15.81
C PRO A 29 0.17 -5.57 14.97
N LEU A 30 0.24 -6.82 15.41
CA LEU A 30 0.90 -7.90 14.67
C LEU A 30 0.18 -8.27 13.37
N ALA A 31 -1.13 -8.10 13.30
CA ALA A 31 -1.89 -8.33 12.07
C ALA A 31 -1.51 -7.30 10.99
N MET A 32 -1.37 -6.02 11.37
CA MET A 32 -0.89 -4.96 10.48
C MET A 32 0.55 -5.24 10.02
N LEU A 33 1.44 -5.60 10.96
CA LEU A 33 2.82 -5.93 10.63
C LEU A 33 2.90 -7.09 9.62
N ARG A 34 2.14 -8.15 9.85
CA ARG A 34 2.06 -9.30 8.94
C ARG A 34 1.60 -8.89 7.55
N GLU A 35 0.58 -8.04 7.45
CA GLU A 35 0.05 -7.57 6.16
C GLU A 35 1.11 -6.77 5.36
N ASN A 36 1.84 -5.87 6.03
CA ASN A 36 2.88 -5.09 5.36
C ASN A 36 4.09 -5.96 4.97
N VAL A 37 4.52 -6.91 5.81
CA VAL A 37 5.56 -7.87 5.45
C VAL A 37 5.12 -8.76 4.28
N GLN A 38 3.83 -9.15 4.23
CA GLN A 38 3.29 -9.89 3.09
C GLN A 38 3.31 -9.05 1.81
N ASN A 39 2.98 -7.75 1.88
CA ASN A 39 3.06 -6.85 0.76
C ASN A 39 4.50 -6.71 0.23
N ALA A 40 5.48 -6.58 1.14
CA ALA A 40 6.89 -6.57 0.79
C ALA A 40 7.35 -7.88 0.12
N TYR A 41 6.91 -9.02 0.64
CA TYR A 41 7.20 -10.33 0.04
C TYR A 41 6.59 -10.47 -1.35
N ASP A 42 5.35 -10.04 -1.54
CA ASP A 42 4.67 -10.06 -2.84
C ASP A 42 5.42 -9.18 -3.87
N ALA A 43 5.89 -7.98 -3.45
CA ALA A 43 6.69 -7.11 -4.30
C ALA A 43 8.03 -7.76 -4.72
N ILE A 44 8.65 -8.55 -3.83
CA ILE A 44 9.84 -9.35 -4.15
C ILE A 44 9.51 -10.44 -5.17
N LEU A 45 8.40 -11.15 -5.01
CA LEU A 45 7.98 -12.18 -5.96
C LEU A 45 7.75 -11.59 -7.36
N GLU A 46 7.10 -10.42 -7.44
CA GLU A 46 6.91 -9.71 -8.71
C GLU A 46 8.25 -9.30 -9.34
N ARG A 47 9.18 -8.76 -8.56
CA ARG A 47 10.52 -8.40 -9.06
C ARG A 47 11.28 -9.59 -9.61
N LYS A 48 11.21 -10.74 -8.97
CA LYS A 48 11.87 -11.98 -9.45
C LYS A 48 11.41 -12.42 -10.85
N GLN A 49 10.24 -11.99 -11.31
CA GLN A 49 9.78 -12.29 -12.68
C GLN A 49 10.54 -11.49 -13.75
N VAL A 50 11.15 -10.35 -13.39
CA VAL A 50 11.83 -9.44 -14.31
C VAL A 50 13.33 -9.30 -14.03
N ASP A 51 13.78 -9.71 -12.83
CA ASP A 51 15.16 -9.66 -12.38
C ASP A 51 15.44 -10.89 -11.49
N SER A 52 15.89 -11.98 -12.08
CA SER A 52 16.11 -13.25 -11.38
C SER A 52 17.33 -13.23 -10.47
N ASP A 53 18.29 -12.34 -10.75
CA ASP A 53 19.63 -12.38 -10.13
C ASP A 53 19.75 -11.46 -8.90
N PHE A 54 18.70 -10.69 -8.56
CA PHE A 54 18.75 -9.85 -7.37
C PHE A 54 18.66 -10.67 -6.07
N SER A 55 19.31 -10.17 -5.02
CA SER A 55 19.22 -10.73 -3.67
C SER A 55 18.04 -10.09 -2.94
N PRO A 56 16.96 -10.83 -2.63
CA PRO A 56 15.79 -10.28 -1.96
C PRO A 56 16.09 -9.90 -0.51
N ILE A 57 15.60 -8.73 -0.11
CA ILE A 57 15.74 -8.20 1.24
C ILE A 57 14.39 -7.69 1.72
N ILE A 58 14.01 -8.07 2.95
CA ILE A 58 12.96 -7.41 3.73
C ILE A 58 13.60 -7.08 5.07
N LYS A 59 13.55 -5.81 5.46
CA LYS A 59 14.06 -5.32 6.73
C LYS A 59 12.92 -4.76 7.55
N VAL A 60 12.84 -5.11 8.83
CA VAL A 60 11.83 -4.63 9.76
C VAL A 60 12.54 -4.02 10.96
N GLU A 61 12.27 -2.74 11.23
CA GLU A 61 12.73 -2.04 12.41
C GLU A 61 11.52 -1.64 13.26
N ILE A 62 11.58 -1.94 14.55
CA ILE A 62 10.51 -1.62 15.50
C ILE A 62 11.11 -0.82 16.64
N SER A 63 10.51 0.33 16.91
CA SER A 63 10.83 1.18 18.05
C SER A 63 9.56 1.58 18.82
N ASP A 64 9.69 2.31 19.90
CA ASP A 64 8.56 2.78 20.71
C ASP A 64 7.62 3.74 19.95
N THR A 65 8.11 4.38 18.88
CA THR A 65 7.37 5.43 18.15
C THR A 65 7.06 5.12 16.71
N GLN A 66 7.73 4.13 16.11
CA GLN A 66 7.58 3.80 14.69
C GLN A 66 7.91 2.35 14.38
N ILE A 67 7.30 1.88 13.30
CA ILE A 67 7.65 0.63 12.63
C ILE A 67 8.07 1.02 11.21
N ILE A 68 9.24 0.55 10.77
CA ILE A 68 9.75 0.72 9.41
C ILE A 68 9.83 -0.66 8.77
N ILE A 69 9.30 -0.78 7.57
CA ILE A 69 9.38 -1.99 6.76
C ILE A 69 9.94 -1.59 5.41
N GLU A 70 11.10 -2.12 5.08
CA GLU A 70 11.82 -1.87 3.84
C GLU A 70 11.90 -3.15 3.03
N ASP A 71 11.68 -3.04 1.73
CA ASP A 71 11.91 -4.13 0.79
C ASP A 71 12.64 -3.62 -0.46
N ASN A 72 13.30 -4.53 -1.16
CA ASN A 72 13.90 -4.28 -2.46
C ASN A 72 13.12 -4.97 -3.59
N GLY A 73 11.82 -5.11 -3.45
CA GLY A 73 10.93 -5.68 -4.44
C GLY A 73 10.76 -4.82 -5.70
N ILE A 74 9.66 -5.03 -6.42
CA ILE A 74 9.38 -4.32 -7.69
C ILE A 74 9.08 -2.82 -7.48
N GLY A 75 8.60 -2.42 -6.30
CA GLY A 75 8.16 -1.06 -6.00
C GLY A 75 6.92 -0.60 -6.76
N MET A 76 6.52 0.66 -6.54
CA MET A 76 5.32 1.25 -7.13
C MET A 76 5.68 2.52 -7.91
N ASN A 77 4.98 2.76 -9.02
CA ASN A 77 4.93 4.06 -9.68
C ASN A 77 3.70 4.85 -9.21
N ASP A 78 3.50 6.05 -9.76
CA ASP A 78 2.39 6.94 -9.42
C ASP A 78 1.01 6.33 -9.68
N ASP A 79 0.86 5.58 -10.77
CA ASP A 79 -0.40 4.91 -11.11
C ASP A 79 -0.76 3.84 -10.09
N ILE A 80 0.19 2.97 -9.74
CA ILE A 80 -0.01 1.91 -8.74
C ILE A 80 -0.27 2.52 -7.36
N LEU A 81 0.51 3.55 -6.99
CA LEU A 81 0.35 4.22 -5.70
C LEU A 81 -1.03 4.89 -5.58
N THR A 82 -1.49 5.56 -6.65
CA THR A 82 -2.77 6.28 -6.68
C THR A 82 -3.97 5.34 -6.80
N ASN A 83 -3.90 4.40 -7.73
CA ASN A 83 -5.06 3.61 -8.14
C ASN A 83 -5.18 2.26 -7.46
N ASN A 84 -4.09 1.75 -6.88
CA ASN A 84 -4.09 0.45 -6.20
C ASN A 84 -3.82 0.58 -4.70
N TYR A 85 -2.74 1.27 -4.31
CA TYR A 85 -2.36 1.34 -2.89
C TYR A 85 -3.33 2.19 -2.06
N TRP A 86 -3.61 3.43 -2.50
CA TRP A 86 -4.49 4.36 -1.77
C TRP A 86 -5.98 4.16 -2.06
N LYS A 87 -6.33 3.39 -3.07
CA LYS A 87 -7.72 3.14 -3.43
C LYS A 87 -8.24 1.87 -2.76
N ALA A 88 -8.99 2.04 -1.69
CA ALA A 88 -9.59 0.92 -0.96
C ALA A 88 -10.43 0.01 -1.88
N GLY A 89 -10.21 -1.29 -1.78
CA GLY A 89 -10.94 -2.29 -2.57
C GLY A 89 -10.38 -2.53 -3.98
N ASN A 90 -9.35 -1.80 -4.41
CA ASN A 90 -8.73 -2.01 -5.72
C ASN A 90 -7.37 -2.70 -5.57
N SER A 91 -7.39 -3.99 -5.32
CA SER A 91 -6.18 -4.81 -5.28
C SER A 91 -5.67 -5.06 -6.70
N GLY A 92 -4.57 -4.42 -7.10
CA GLY A 92 -3.87 -4.70 -8.36
C GLY A 92 -3.33 -6.13 -8.46
N LYS A 93 -3.37 -6.88 -7.37
CA LYS A 93 -2.89 -8.27 -7.24
C LYS A 93 -3.81 -9.32 -7.89
N ASN A 94 -4.99 -8.92 -8.37
CA ASN A 94 -5.91 -9.81 -9.08
C ASN A 94 -5.62 -9.95 -10.58
N ASN A 95 -4.50 -9.42 -11.08
CA ASN A 95 -4.10 -9.64 -12.47
C ASN A 95 -3.46 -11.02 -12.66
N PRO A 96 -3.51 -11.59 -13.89
CA PRO A 96 -2.97 -12.93 -14.17
C PRO A 96 -1.47 -13.07 -13.86
N GLN A 97 -0.67 -12.01 -14.03
CA GLN A 97 0.77 -12.02 -13.76
C GLN A 97 1.06 -12.10 -12.25
N ALA A 98 0.34 -11.34 -11.43
CA ALA A 98 0.47 -11.39 -9.98
C ALA A 98 0.07 -12.77 -9.43
N ILE A 99 -1.01 -13.36 -9.95
CA ILE A 99 -1.45 -14.71 -9.60
C ILE A 99 -0.38 -15.75 -9.99
N ALA A 100 0.18 -15.65 -11.19
CA ALA A 100 1.25 -16.54 -11.67
C ALA A 100 2.54 -16.41 -10.83
N ALA A 101 2.81 -15.23 -10.28
CA ALA A 101 3.93 -14.98 -9.36
C ALA A 101 3.69 -15.50 -7.94
N GLY A 102 2.50 -16.00 -7.60
CA GLY A 102 2.16 -16.51 -6.27
C GLY A 102 1.82 -15.42 -5.25
N VAL A 103 1.42 -14.23 -5.71
CA VAL A 103 1.04 -13.09 -4.86
C VAL A 103 -0.26 -13.38 -4.11
N VAL A 104 -0.28 -13.21 -2.81
CA VAL A 104 -1.34 -13.69 -1.88
C VAL A 104 -2.22 -12.56 -1.30
N GLY A 105 -1.85 -11.28 -1.47
CA GLY A 105 -2.60 -10.16 -0.90
C GLY A 105 -4.03 -10.02 -1.48
N HIS A 106 -5.07 -10.08 -0.63
CA HIS A 106 -6.44 -10.35 -1.10
C HIS A 106 -7.43 -9.19 -1.02
N PHE A 107 -7.21 -8.14 -0.20
CA PHE A 107 -8.34 -7.27 0.18
C PHE A 107 -8.30 -5.83 -0.32
N GLY A 108 -7.15 -5.30 -0.78
CA GLY A 108 -7.05 -3.90 -1.22
C GLY A 108 -7.38 -2.86 -0.12
N ILE A 109 -7.31 -3.25 1.14
CA ILE A 109 -7.60 -2.41 2.31
C ILE A 109 -6.38 -2.24 3.22
N GLY A 110 -5.23 -2.82 2.85
CA GLY A 110 -4.02 -2.85 3.68
C GLY A 110 -3.52 -1.48 4.10
N ALA A 111 -3.56 -0.48 3.21
CA ALA A 111 -3.19 0.89 3.54
C ALA A 111 -4.06 1.46 4.67
N LEU A 112 -5.38 1.26 4.61
CA LEU A 112 -6.31 1.74 5.64
C LEU A 112 -6.16 0.99 6.96
N ALA A 113 -5.82 -0.29 6.92
CA ALA A 113 -5.61 -1.11 8.11
C ALA A 113 -4.48 -0.58 9.00
N ASN A 114 -3.44 0.03 8.41
CA ASN A 114 -2.37 0.67 9.18
C ASN A 114 -2.88 1.72 10.15
N PHE A 115 -3.94 2.45 9.79
CA PHE A 115 -4.52 3.50 10.65
C PHE A 115 -5.31 2.97 11.86
N GLY A 116 -5.53 1.68 11.98
CA GLY A 116 -5.97 1.06 13.23
C GLY A 116 -4.89 1.16 14.33
N VAL A 117 -3.62 1.21 13.94
CA VAL A 117 -2.47 1.20 14.85
C VAL A 117 -1.70 2.53 14.82
N CYS A 118 -1.47 3.13 13.64
CA CYS A 118 -0.65 4.32 13.50
C CYS A 118 -1.50 5.59 13.31
N THR A 119 -0.93 6.74 13.61
CA THR A 119 -1.51 8.07 13.36
C THR A 119 -0.99 8.70 12.06
N LYS A 120 0.19 8.24 11.58
CA LYS A 120 0.84 8.67 10.35
C LYS A 120 1.27 7.42 9.59
N LEU A 121 1.00 7.40 8.30
CA LEU A 121 1.57 6.43 7.36
C LEU A 121 2.36 7.19 6.32
N GLU A 122 3.62 6.82 6.15
CA GLU A 122 4.53 7.35 5.14
C GLU A 122 4.95 6.21 4.23
N ILE A 123 4.83 6.43 2.93
CA ILE A 123 5.25 5.51 1.89
C ILE A 123 6.31 6.22 1.06
N GLN A 124 7.45 5.55 0.92
CA GLN A 124 8.48 5.92 -0.04
C GLN A 124 8.65 4.75 -0.99
N THR A 125 8.60 4.99 -2.29
CA THR A 125 8.64 3.90 -3.27
C THR A 125 9.32 4.32 -4.56
N HIS A 126 10.03 3.36 -5.16
CA HIS A 126 10.66 3.47 -6.47
C HIS A 126 10.39 2.20 -7.26
N ARG A 127 9.77 2.33 -8.42
CA ARG A 127 9.52 1.16 -9.27
C ARG A 127 10.79 0.77 -10.02
N PHE A 128 11.11 -0.51 -9.96
CA PHE A 128 12.28 -1.07 -10.64
C PHE A 128 12.26 -0.74 -12.14
N GLY A 129 13.38 -0.18 -12.63
CA GLY A 129 13.54 0.20 -14.03
C GLY A 129 12.96 1.57 -14.41
N GLU A 130 12.35 2.31 -13.48
CA GLU A 130 11.84 3.66 -13.72
C GLU A 130 12.79 4.75 -13.18
N GLU A 131 12.67 5.98 -13.72
CA GLU A 131 13.56 7.10 -13.37
C GLU A 131 13.02 7.97 -12.22
N LYS A 132 11.84 7.64 -11.69
CA LYS A 132 11.16 8.43 -10.67
C LYS A 132 10.88 7.61 -9.42
N SER A 133 10.99 8.27 -8.28
CA SER A 133 10.52 7.77 -7.00
C SER A 133 9.41 8.65 -6.45
N PHE A 134 8.67 8.14 -5.49
CA PHE A 134 7.48 8.80 -4.95
C PHE A 134 7.47 8.72 -3.43
N THR A 135 7.04 9.81 -2.78
CA THR A 135 6.74 9.85 -1.35
C THR A 135 5.28 10.24 -1.16
N SER A 136 4.59 9.54 -0.28
CA SER A 136 3.22 9.84 0.08
C SER A 136 3.04 9.77 1.58
N ILE A 137 2.41 10.79 2.17
CA ILE A 137 2.20 10.88 3.62
C ILE A 137 0.72 11.09 3.88
N ALA A 138 0.15 10.22 4.69
CA ALA A 138 -1.23 10.32 5.13
C ALA A 138 -1.31 10.37 6.66
N LEU A 139 -2.21 11.22 7.17
CA LEU A 139 -2.48 11.40 8.59
C LEU A 139 -3.89 10.91 8.90
N ARG A 140 -4.04 10.07 9.94
CA ARG A 140 -5.33 9.46 10.31
C ARG A 140 -6.44 10.48 10.57
N ASP A 141 -6.12 11.60 11.19
CA ASP A 141 -7.08 12.68 11.51
C ASP A 141 -7.54 13.47 10.28
N LYS A 142 -6.73 13.45 9.20
CA LYS A 142 -7.03 14.10 7.93
C LYS A 142 -7.68 13.20 6.89
N LEU A 143 -7.81 11.90 7.16
CA LEU A 143 -8.48 10.97 6.26
C LEU A 143 -9.98 11.25 6.25
N ASN A 144 -10.43 11.96 5.24
CA ASN A 144 -11.84 12.17 4.94
C ASN A 144 -12.05 12.14 3.41
N VAL A 145 -13.30 11.98 2.98
CA VAL A 145 -13.66 11.84 1.55
C VAL A 145 -13.28 13.09 0.72
N LYS A 146 -12.97 14.22 1.35
CA LYS A 146 -12.68 15.50 0.69
C LYS A 146 -11.20 15.86 0.67
N GLU A 147 -10.36 15.21 1.46
CA GLU A 147 -8.93 15.50 1.52
C GLU A 147 -8.15 14.52 0.65
N SER A 148 -7.32 15.06 -0.25
CA SER A 148 -6.43 14.28 -1.09
C SER A 148 -5.15 13.94 -0.35
N ILE A 149 -4.65 12.72 -0.51
CA ILE A 149 -3.33 12.32 -0.01
C ILE A 149 -2.29 12.82 -1.01
N PRO A 150 -1.32 13.66 -0.59
CA PRO A 150 -0.30 14.17 -1.49
C PRO A 150 0.67 13.07 -1.91
N ILE A 151 1.05 13.09 -3.19
CA ILE A 151 2.14 12.26 -3.74
C ILE A 151 3.20 13.21 -4.29
N VAL A 152 4.40 13.15 -3.72
CA VAL A 152 5.56 13.95 -4.13
C VAL A 152 6.46 13.09 -5.00
N THR A 153 6.82 13.61 -6.16
CA THR A 153 7.72 12.96 -7.12
C THR A 153 9.15 13.43 -6.92
N HIS A 154 10.10 12.50 -6.95
CA HIS A 154 11.55 12.77 -6.88
C HIS A 154 12.28 12.06 -8.02
N PRO A 155 13.45 12.51 -8.46
CA PRO A 155 14.35 11.71 -9.26
C PRO A 155 14.76 10.43 -8.51
N ALA A 156 14.90 9.31 -9.21
CA ALA A 156 15.24 8.03 -8.58
C ALA A 156 16.58 8.05 -7.82
N ASN A 157 17.56 8.86 -8.31
CA ASN A 157 18.85 9.02 -7.67
C ASN A 157 18.83 9.84 -6.37
N GLU A 158 17.73 10.52 -6.06
CA GLU A 158 17.50 11.25 -4.81
C GLU A 158 16.69 10.44 -3.80
N PHE A 159 16.32 9.22 -4.14
CA PHE A 159 15.58 8.35 -3.23
C PHE A 159 16.47 7.98 -2.03
N PRO A 160 16.01 8.21 -0.78
CA PRO A 160 16.87 8.15 0.41
C PRO A 160 17.54 6.80 0.64
N ILE A 161 17.05 5.73 0.04
CA ILE A 161 17.49 4.35 0.29
C ILE A 161 18.26 3.74 -0.89
N GLY A 162 18.32 4.41 -2.04
CA GLY A 162 19.17 4.01 -3.17
C GLY A 162 18.86 2.63 -3.78
N THR A 163 17.79 1.94 -3.35
CA THR A 163 17.37 0.65 -3.84
C THR A 163 15.94 0.72 -4.35
N PRO A 164 15.60 0.07 -5.48
CA PRO A 164 14.21 -0.13 -5.88
C PRO A 164 13.46 -0.89 -4.79
N GLY A 165 12.25 -0.47 -4.50
CA GLY A 165 11.43 -1.09 -3.47
C GLY A 165 10.45 -0.12 -2.82
N SER A 166 9.92 -0.51 -1.69
CA SER A 166 9.00 0.28 -0.88
C SER A 166 9.42 0.26 0.59
N ASN A 167 9.20 1.40 1.28
CA ASN A 167 9.45 1.56 2.72
C ASN A 167 8.13 1.71 3.48
#